data_e5586b6d27a48eeae4aa72e16e76fa01
#
_entry.id   e5586b6d27a48eeae4aa72e16e76fa01
#
_cell.length_a   1.000
_cell.length_b   1.000
_cell.length_c   1.000
_cell.angle_alpha   90.00
_cell.angle_beta   90.00
_cell.angle_gamma   90.00
#
_symmetry.space_group_name_H-M   'P 1'
#
loop_
_entity.id
_entity.type
_entity.pdbx_description
1 polymer ?
#
loop_
_entity_poly.entity_id
_entity_poly.type
_entity_poly.pdbx_seq_one_letter_code
_entity_poly.pdbx_strand_id
1 'polypeptide(L)'
;MLLNGTTPSLTFNTRTSTGAIYFTEAVNASKDLYADGDTKRNKKALTTWTGYPNAADNQWVFTKIDGIENEEGYVYSVNITKSVESLDILNARITKTATSELAFNGGFFYCTTAPTASDFRATDVENATSNIVVDENAKTITVTYSEVQEYITDSDITAARELLALAGKVGYPSLTSDAYSAFNTFVGNLSTNTTTVAAYTAAVNAFKTATDIALPEDGKAYKIKCQADAWSAYVKYGEVGTGKITLVGSTTADTYETTFICHEISAGNYLFVDNAGRYLKWVCDQDARVYDAMGANATTYDPTYNVLSLARASVDASNGGIISSNVKDTDFFGRIEIKGTRADGTTKSYLNMRHKDYDGDNYPFISEAGLERYYDTDGERRSHTFIFEETTYPNLVNLTQATGIDDGTKKIATFSAPFAFTLPENVDAYVVAQTPQSNTAKMEALEYAGRDVAANTGVILYGATSETQVRMIPAASNGTSAQSNMLGNSAGGPKQIVDVEGCTNYILAKKGGNVVFSRALPDGENNANKSLSMNKAYLSISTASGVNQFVLGFGEDGPTTGTGSLEAGNAGSAAAPLYDLSGRRISQPATRGIYIRGGKKFMVK
;
A
#
# COMPACT_ATOMS: atom_id res chain seq x y z
N MET A 1 -3.08 38.39 -40.62
CA MET A 1 -2.76 39.34 -39.53
C MET A 1 -3.86 39.30 -38.52
N LEU A 2 -3.66 38.60 -37.41
CA LEU A 2 -4.64 38.52 -36.31
C LEU A 2 -4.28 39.58 -35.28
N LEU A 3 -4.97 40.70 -35.28
CA LEU A 3 -4.98 41.62 -34.17
C LEU A 3 -6.25 41.31 -33.34
N ASN A 4 -6.08 40.55 -32.25
CA ASN A 4 -7.11 40.30 -31.22
C ASN A 4 -8.50 39.92 -31.74
N GLY A 5 -8.58 39.01 -32.71
CA GLY A 5 -9.86 38.42 -33.15
C GLY A 5 -10.79 39.31 -33.99
N THR A 6 -10.36 40.52 -34.30
CA THR A 6 -11.07 41.43 -35.24
C THR A 6 -10.18 41.72 -36.42
N THR A 7 -10.75 41.63 -37.63
CA THR A 7 -10.05 42.03 -38.86
C THR A 7 -9.86 43.54 -38.81
N PRO A 8 -8.63 44.08 -38.67
CA PRO A 8 -8.46 45.51 -38.61
C PRO A 8 -8.71 46.11 -39.99
N SER A 9 -9.60 47.07 -40.06
CA SER A 9 -9.69 47.91 -41.22
C SER A 9 -8.56 48.95 -41.18
N LEU A 10 -7.74 49.02 -42.23
CA LEU A 10 -6.66 50.00 -42.38
C LEU A 10 -7.10 51.11 -43.37
N THR A 11 -6.83 52.33 -42.99
CA THR A 11 -7.02 53.47 -43.90
C THR A 11 -5.70 53.78 -44.60
N PHE A 12 -5.78 53.89 -45.91
CA PHE A 12 -4.67 54.24 -46.79
C PHE A 12 -4.49 55.76 -46.80
N ASN A 13 -3.25 56.20 -46.52
CA ASN A 13 -2.92 57.62 -46.47
C ASN A 13 -1.62 57.91 -47.24
N THR A 14 -1.49 59.14 -47.74
CA THR A 14 -0.25 59.64 -48.40
C THR A 14 0.31 60.80 -47.60
N ARG A 15 1.58 60.73 -47.27
CA ARG A 15 2.29 61.88 -46.63
C ARG A 15 2.55 62.96 -47.67
N THR A 16 2.04 64.13 -47.42
CA THR A 16 2.20 65.28 -48.30
C THR A 16 3.65 65.73 -48.43
N SER A 17 4.50 65.56 -47.42
CA SER A 17 5.89 66.03 -47.43
C SER A 17 6.84 65.12 -48.21
N THR A 18 6.57 63.81 -48.29
CA THR A 18 7.47 62.80 -48.88
C THR A 18 6.84 61.99 -50.00
N GLY A 19 5.55 62.07 -50.18
CA GLY A 19 4.78 61.14 -51.05
C GLY A 19 4.72 59.73 -50.59
N ALA A 20 5.25 59.42 -49.44
CA ALA A 20 5.26 58.06 -48.90
C ALA A 20 3.83 57.60 -48.45
N ILE A 21 3.57 56.37 -48.67
CA ILE A 21 2.29 55.74 -48.30
C ILE A 21 2.39 55.19 -46.89
N TYR A 22 1.37 55.40 -46.08
CA TYR A 22 1.25 54.78 -44.75
C TYR A 22 -0.20 54.34 -44.47
N PHE A 23 -0.35 53.44 -43.52
CA PHE A 23 -1.66 52.94 -43.12
C PHE A 23 -1.94 53.32 -41.67
N THR A 24 -3.15 53.74 -41.40
CA THR A 24 -3.68 53.94 -40.05
C THR A 24 -4.79 52.96 -39.71
N GLU A 25 -5.01 52.65 -38.45
CA GLU A 25 -6.20 51.93 -38.04
C GLU A 25 -7.47 52.73 -38.34
N ALA A 26 -8.49 52.10 -38.96
CA ALA A 26 -9.74 52.78 -39.27
C ALA A 26 -10.50 53.25 -38.01
N VAL A 27 -10.32 52.53 -36.88
CA VAL A 27 -10.94 52.86 -35.57
C VAL A 27 -10.08 53.82 -34.73
N ASN A 28 -8.80 53.98 -35.04
CA ASN A 28 -7.90 54.92 -34.35
C ASN A 28 -6.84 55.51 -35.31
N ALA A 29 -7.19 56.60 -35.96
CA ALA A 29 -6.37 57.26 -36.96
C ALA A 29 -5.02 57.80 -36.42
N SER A 30 -4.79 57.76 -35.09
CA SER A 30 -3.50 58.11 -34.47
C SER A 30 -2.52 56.96 -34.40
N LYS A 31 -2.91 55.76 -34.81
CA LYS A 31 -2.04 54.57 -34.81
C LYS A 31 -1.65 54.21 -36.25
N ASP A 32 -0.38 54.29 -36.55
CA ASP A 32 0.20 53.89 -37.83
C ASP A 32 0.59 52.41 -37.81
N LEU A 33 0.57 51.73 -38.96
CA LEU A 33 1.09 50.39 -39.13
C LEU A 33 2.61 50.40 -39.27
N TYR A 34 3.30 49.67 -38.43
CA TYR A 34 4.74 49.54 -38.38
C TYR A 34 5.25 48.15 -38.71
N ALA A 35 6.45 48.09 -39.31
CA ALA A 35 7.29 46.91 -39.32
C ALA A 35 8.19 46.93 -38.09
N ASP A 36 7.76 46.34 -36.98
CA ASP A 36 8.50 46.35 -35.73
C ASP A 36 9.63 45.30 -35.75
N GLY A 37 10.86 45.76 -35.53
CA GLY A 37 12.04 44.91 -35.35
C GLY A 37 12.26 44.53 -33.91
N ASP A 38 11.38 43.70 -33.29
CA ASP A 38 11.60 43.20 -31.93
C ASP A 38 12.89 42.36 -31.84
N THR A 39 13.95 42.96 -31.31
CA THR A 39 15.26 42.31 -31.13
C THR A 39 15.21 41.17 -30.10
N LYS A 40 14.25 41.15 -29.18
CA LYS A 40 14.08 40.07 -28.18
C LYS A 40 13.52 38.80 -28.78
N ARG A 41 12.70 38.92 -29.83
CA ARG A 41 12.07 37.77 -30.50
C ARG A 41 12.75 37.40 -31.82
N ASN A 42 13.75 38.14 -32.21
CA ASN A 42 14.48 38.00 -33.50
C ASN A 42 13.54 37.90 -34.72
N LYS A 43 12.43 38.65 -34.69
CA LYS A 43 11.38 38.63 -35.72
C LYS A 43 10.90 40.04 -35.99
N LYS A 44 10.61 40.31 -37.28
CA LYS A 44 9.89 41.52 -37.66
C LYS A 44 8.39 41.21 -37.61
N ALA A 45 7.65 41.98 -36.86
CA ALA A 45 6.21 41.89 -36.77
C ALA A 45 5.54 43.15 -37.33
N LEU A 46 4.35 43.02 -37.90
CA LEU A 46 3.51 44.17 -38.19
C LEU A 46 2.74 44.52 -36.93
N THR A 47 2.83 45.76 -36.49
CA THR A 47 2.11 46.25 -35.30
C THR A 47 1.55 47.66 -35.59
N THR A 48 0.61 48.09 -34.81
CA THR A 48 0.12 49.47 -34.84
C THR A 48 0.59 50.20 -33.59
N TRP A 49 1.09 51.42 -33.80
CA TRP A 49 1.66 52.24 -32.72
C TRP A 49 1.32 53.72 -32.92
N THR A 50 1.29 54.46 -31.82
CA THR A 50 1.11 55.93 -31.83
C THR A 50 2.42 56.64 -31.65
N GLY A 51 2.70 57.67 -32.43
CA GLY A 51 3.70 58.68 -32.04
C GLY A 51 4.99 58.83 -32.85
N TYR A 52 5.15 58.09 -33.96
CA TYR A 52 6.34 58.31 -34.82
C TYR A 52 5.95 58.50 -36.30
N PRO A 53 5.31 59.61 -36.64
CA PRO A 53 4.73 59.80 -37.98
C PRO A 53 5.74 59.86 -39.13
N ASN A 54 7.04 59.90 -38.85
CA ASN A 54 8.12 60.01 -39.85
C ASN A 54 9.13 58.85 -39.77
N ALA A 55 8.86 57.79 -39.01
CA ALA A 55 9.78 56.68 -38.96
C ALA A 55 9.75 55.88 -40.28
N ALA A 56 10.94 55.45 -40.75
CA ALA A 56 11.05 54.68 -41.98
C ALA A 56 10.29 53.38 -42.01
N ASP A 57 10.07 52.82 -40.85
CA ASP A 57 9.37 51.53 -40.63
C ASP A 57 7.83 51.62 -40.70
N ASN A 58 7.25 52.82 -40.78
CA ASN A 58 5.83 53.01 -41.08
C ASN A 58 5.56 53.50 -42.52
N GLN A 59 6.60 53.59 -43.36
CA GLN A 59 6.51 54.00 -44.75
C GLN A 59 6.52 52.76 -45.66
N TRP A 60 5.55 52.63 -46.49
CA TRP A 60 5.34 51.49 -47.38
C TRP A 60 5.52 51.93 -48.85
N VAL A 61 6.29 51.16 -49.56
CA VAL A 61 6.49 51.31 -50.99
C VAL A 61 5.75 50.22 -51.71
N PHE A 62 4.85 50.58 -52.61
CA PHE A 62 4.19 49.63 -53.48
C PHE A 62 4.97 49.54 -54.77
N THR A 63 5.45 48.38 -55.09
CA THR A 63 6.10 48.10 -56.37
C THR A 63 5.09 47.41 -57.26
N LYS A 64 4.81 47.98 -58.40
CA LYS A 64 4.00 47.33 -59.43
C LYS A 64 4.80 46.15 -59.98
N ILE A 65 4.23 44.98 -59.98
CA ILE A 65 4.83 43.84 -60.63
C ILE A 65 4.38 43.86 -62.10
N ASP A 66 5.34 44.25 -62.95
CA ASP A 66 5.07 44.29 -64.38
C ASP A 66 4.91 42.88 -64.93
N GLY A 67 3.95 42.69 -65.85
CA GLY A 67 3.68 41.44 -66.53
C GLY A 67 2.44 40.70 -66.07
N ILE A 68 1.75 41.18 -65.00
CA ILE A 68 0.51 40.57 -64.50
C ILE A 68 -0.74 41.15 -65.24
N GLU A 69 -0.63 42.28 -65.88
CA GLU A 69 -1.77 43.04 -66.44
C GLU A 69 -2.54 42.31 -67.57
N ASN A 70 -1.96 41.28 -68.17
CA ASN A 70 -2.55 40.60 -69.32
C ASN A 70 -2.54 39.05 -69.22
N GLU A 71 -2.18 38.47 -68.08
CA GLU A 71 -2.22 37.02 -67.89
C GLU A 71 -3.48 36.63 -67.13
N GLU A 72 -4.20 35.70 -67.67
CA GLU A 72 -5.29 35.01 -66.95
C GLU A 72 -4.62 34.19 -65.83
N GLY A 73 -4.78 34.62 -64.60
CA GLY A 73 -4.27 33.92 -63.43
C GLY A 73 -5.26 33.93 -62.29
N TYR A 74 -4.98 33.11 -61.31
CA TYR A 74 -5.84 32.94 -60.17
C TYR A 74 -5.13 33.30 -58.87
N VAL A 75 -5.82 33.99 -57.97
CA VAL A 75 -5.37 34.30 -56.63
C VAL A 75 -5.89 33.26 -55.67
N TYR A 76 -5.02 32.55 -55.03
CA TYR A 76 -5.34 31.55 -53.99
C TYR A 76 -5.06 32.10 -52.62
N SER A 77 -6.08 32.14 -51.75
CA SER A 77 -5.91 32.50 -50.33
C SER A 77 -5.30 31.36 -49.53
N VAL A 78 -4.49 31.65 -48.54
CA VAL A 78 -3.79 30.68 -47.71
C VAL A 78 -4.45 30.61 -46.34
N ASN A 79 -4.84 29.38 -45.94
CA ASN A 79 -5.32 29.06 -44.62
C ASN A 79 -4.34 28.08 -43.95
N ILE A 80 -3.80 28.46 -42.78
CA ILE A 80 -2.95 27.59 -42.00
C ILE A 80 -3.70 27.27 -40.70
N THR A 81 -3.98 25.99 -40.47
CA THR A 81 -4.78 25.49 -39.35
C THR A 81 -4.03 24.43 -38.60
N LYS A 82 -4.50 24.11 -37.40
CA LYS A 82 -4.01 23.03 -36.57
C LYS A 82 -5.15 22.12 -36.15
N SER A 83 -4.87 20.82 -36.06
CA SER A 83 -5.86 19.82 -35.65
C SER A 83 -6.05 19.78 -34.13
N VAL A 84 -5.05 20.21 -33.34
CA VAL A 84 -5.07 20.27 -31.89
C VAL A 84 -4.48 21.58 -31.37
N GLU A 85 -5.01 22.11 -30.27
CA GLU A 85 -4.60 23.39 -29.71
C GLU A 85 -3.15 23.44 -29.21
N SER A 86 -2.57 22.27 -28.83
CA SER A 86 -1.20 22.14 -28.34
C SER A 86 -0.12 22.52 -29.35
N LEU A 87 -0.41 22.45 -30.66
CA LEU A 87 0.58 22.77 -31.69
C LEU A 87 0.83 24.27 -31.80
N ASP A 88 2.09 24.67 -31.71
CA ASP A 88 2.51 26.06 -31.96
C ASP A 88 2.75 26.27 -33.45
N ILE A 89 1.73 26.81 -34.14
CA ILE A 89 1.79 27.14 -35.56
C ILE A 89 1.99 28.66 -35.81
N LEU A 90 2.33 29.45 -34.79
CA LEU A 90 2.43 30.92 -34.90
C LEU A 90 3.41 31.37 -36.01
N ASN A 91 4.43 30.59 -36.27
CA ASN A 91 5.44 30.84 -37.28
C ASN A 91 5.30 29.98 -38.54
N ALA A 92 4.22 29.20 -38.63
CA ALA A 92 4.00 28.36 -39.79
C ALA A 92 3.79 29.18 -41.06
N ARG A 93 4.37 28.72 -42.15
CA ARG A 93 4.35 29.36 -43.47
C ARG A 93 4.18 28.29 -44.53
N ILE A 94 3.77 28.72 -45.69
CA ILE A 94 3.79 27.90 -46.90
C ILE A 94 4.69 28.59 -47.93
N THR A 95 5.48 27.82 -48.62
CA THR A 95 6.39 28.28 -49.68
C THR A 95 5.92 27.71 -51.01
N LYS A 96 5.79 28.56 -52.03
CA LYS A 96 5.64 28.13 -53.42
C LYS A 96 6.97 27.66 -53.95
N THR A 97 7.10 26.39 -54.26
CA THR A 97 8.38 25.73 -54.53
C THR A 97 9.11 26.34 -55.74
N ALA A 98 8.38 26.67 -56.80
CA ALA A 98 8.99 27.19 -58.04
C ALA A 98 9.59 28.60 -57.90
N THR A 99 9.01 29.44 -57.05
CA THR A 99 9.37 30.86 -56.94
C THR A 99 10.01 31.23 -55.60
N SER A 100 9.98 30.32 -54.63
CA SER A 100 10.37 30.54 -53.23
C SER A 100 9.54 31.64 -52.54
N GLU A 101 8.40 32.04 -53.10
CA GLU A 101 7.47 32.95 -52.45
C GLU A 101 6.91 32.30 -51.17
N LEU A 102 6.75 33.13 -50.13
CA LEU A 102 6.26 32.73 -48.81
C LEU A 102 4.92 33.39 -48.54
N ALA A 103 3.99 32.64 -48.00
CA ALA A 103 2.76 33.18 -47.44
C ALA A 103 2.53 32.68 -46.02
N PHE A 104 1.89 33.49 -45.20
CA PHE A 104 1.41 33.22 -43.86
C PHE A 104 -0.12 32.92 -43.91
N ASN A 105 -0.65 32.53 -42.77
CA ASN A 105 -2.10 32.42 -42.65
C ASN A 105 -2.81 33.74 -43.01
N GLY A 106 -3.79 33.68 -43.87
CA GLY A 106 -4.44 34.85 -44.43
C GLY A 106 -3.70 35.54 -45.58
N GLY A 107 -2.54 35.03 -46.01
CA GLY A 107 -1.84 35.47 -47.22
C GLY A 107 -2.44 34.92 -48.51
N PHE A 108 -1.76 35.14 -49.61
CA PHE A 108 -2.22 34.62 -50.91
C PHE A 108 -1.02 34.36 -51.84
N PHE A 109 -1.27 33.49 -52.84
CA PHE A 109 -0.39 33.29 -53.98
C PHE A 109 -1.10 33.65 -55.27
N TYR A 110 -0.37 34.26 -56.19
CA TYR A 110 -0.79 34.39 -57.56
C TYR A 110 -0.26 33.21 -58.38
N CYS A 111 -1.13 32.53 -59.13
CA CYS A 111 -0.80 31.39 -59.97
C CYS A 111 -1.33 31.62 -61.38
N THR A 112 -0.49 31.54 -62.41
CA THR A 112 -0.88 31.63 -63.83
C THR A 112 -1.55 30.36 -64.33
N THR A 113 -1.30 29.25 -63.67
CA THR A 113 -1.99 27.97 -63.90
C THR A 113 -2.54 27.44 -62.59
N ALA A 114 -3.56 26.57 -62.64
CA ALA A 114 -4.11 25.92 -61.45
C ALA A 114 -3.02 25.14 -60.73
N PRO A 115 -2.69 25.50 -59.46
CA PRO A 115 -1.66 24.83 -58.69
C PRO A 115 -2.17 23.51 -58.12
N THR A 116 -1.20 22.65 -57.81
CA THR A 116 -1.41 21.39 -57.08
C THR A 116 -0.78 21.47 -55.71
N ALA A 117 -1.07 20.54 -54.81
CA ALA A 117 -0.45 20.50 -53.48
C ALA A 117 1.09 20.35 -53.53
N SER A 118 1.64 19.72 -54.58
CA SER A 118 3.09 19.54 -54.77
C SER A 118 3.81 20.82 -55.17
N ASP A 119 3.10 21.86 -55.59
CA ASP A 119 3.70 23.18 -55.89
C ASP A 119 4.04 23.96 -54.62
N PHE A 120 3.62 23.43 -53.47
CA PHE A 120 3.84 24.11 -52.18
C PHE A 120 4.53 23.21 -51.17
N ARG A 121 5.24 23.83 -50.25
CA ARG A 121 5.87 23.20 -49.09
C ARG A 121 5.49 23.96 -47.83
N ALA A 122 4.95 23.27 -46.85
CA ALA A 122 4.71 23.80 -45.51
C ALA A 122 6.04 23.88 -44.73
N THR A 123 6.18 24.87 -43.87
CA THR A 123 7.29 24.93 -42.92
C THR A 123 7.19 23.76 -41.93
N ASP A 124 8.32 23.14 -41.59
CA ASP A 124 8.37 22.14 -40.57
C ASP A 124 7.97 22.75 -39.21
N VAL A 125 7.05 22.12 -38.51
CA VAL A 125 6.61 22.44 -37.15
C VAL A 125 6.96 21.25 -36.25
N GLU A 126 7.55 21.55 -35.10
CA GLU A 126 7.98 20.49 -34.18
C GLU A 126 6.80 19.60 -33.74
N ASN A 127 7.02 18.31 -33.77
CA ASN A 127 6.01 17.27 -33.43
C ASN A 127 4.73 17.32 -34.27
N ALA A 128 4.80 17.85 -35.49
CA ALA A 128 3.66 17.90 -36.39
C ALA A 128 3.97 17.41 -37.79
N THR A 129 2.98 16.80 -38.42
CA THR A 129 2.94 16.58 -39.87
C THR A 129 2.04 17.64 -40.50
N SER A 130 2.34 18.02 -41.72
CA SER A 130 1.52 18.95 -42.48
C SER A 130 0.85 18.27 -43.66
N ASN A 131 -0.39 18.64 -43.92
CA ASN A 131 -1.14 18.26 -45.13
C ASN A 131 -1.57 19.52 -45.87
N ILE A 132 -1.28 19.57 -47.17
CA ILE A 132 -1.63 20.71 -48.06
C ILE A 132 -2.76 20.28 -48.98
N VAL A 133 -3.82 21.04 -48.95
CA VAL A 133 -4.98 20.85 -49.84
C VAL A 133 -5.19 22.10 -50.65
N VAL A 134 -5.27 21.97 -51.97
CA VAL A 134 -5.62 23.04 -52.91
C VAL A 134 -7.04 22.82 -53.38
N ASP A 135 -7.90 23.81 -53.11
CA ASP A 135 -9.28 23.83 -53.62
C ASP A 135 -9.38 24.82 -54.79
N GLU A 136 -9.47 24.28 -55.98
CA GLU A 136 -9.58 25.10 -57.22
C GLU A 136 -10.88 25.88 -57.31
N ASN A 137 -11.97 25.37 -56.73
CA ASN A 137 -13.28 26.05 -56.79
C ASN A 137 -13.31 27.23 -55.82
N ALA A 138 -12.87 27.01 -54.59
CA ALA A 138 -12.81 28.02 -53.55
C ALA A 138 -11.60 28.94 -53.69
N LYS A 139 -10.64 28.62 -54.57
CA LYS A 139 -9.36 29.31 -54.70
C LYS A 139 -8.63 29.45 -53.35
N THR A 140 -8.54 28.34 -52.66
CA THR A 140 -7.87 28.29 -51.35
C THR A 140 -6.77 27.21 -51.30
N ILE A 141 -5.72 27.53 -50.56
CA ILE A 141 -4.65 26.60 -50.19
C ILE A 141 -4.72 26.44 -48.67
N THR A 142 -5.10 25.27 -48.21
CA THR A 142 -5.21 24.98 -46.78
C THR A 142 -4.06 24.09 -46.35
N VAL A 143 -3.31 24.53 -45.37
CA VAL A 143 -2.27 23.73 -44.68
C VAL A 143 -2.83 23.36 -43.33
N THR A 144 -2.95 22.08 -43.05
CA THR A 144 -3.38 21.57 -41.74
C THR A 144 -2.21 20.88 -41.09
N TYR A 145 -1.79 21.35 -39.93
CA TYR A 145 -0.81 20.68 -39.09
C TYR A 145 -1.52 19.73 -38.14
N SER A 146 -1.05 18.49 -38.10
CA SER A 146 -1.56 17.44 -37.20
C SER A 146 -0.42 16.92 -36.36
N GLU A 147 -0.71 16.64 -35.09
CA GLU A 147 0.27 16.05 -34.18
C GLU A 147 0.76 14.70 -34.70
N VAL A 148 2.06 14.44 -34.59
CA VAL A 148 2.63 13.14 -34.93
C VAL A 148 2.12 12.13 -33.88
N GLN A 149 1.38 11.14 -34.35
CA GLN A 149 0.93 10.05 -33.49
C GLN A 149 2.08 9.07 -33.28
N GLU A 150 2.70 9.12 -32.08
CA GLU A 150 3.64 8.09 -31.67
C GLU A 150 2.88 6.92 -31.05
N TYR A 151 3.24 5.72 -31.48
CA TYR A 151 2.67 4.48 -30.93
C TYR A 151 3.64 3.81 -30.00
N ILE A 152 3.10 3.05 -29.05
CA ILE A 152 3.88 2.31 -28.07
C ILE A 152 4.67 1.18 -28.73
N THR A 153 5.68 0.71 -28.02
CA THR A 153 6.55 -0.41 -28.40
C THR A 153 6.19 -1.70 -27.66
N ASP A 154 6.74 -2.83 -28.04
CA ASP A 154 6.61 -4.09 -27.30
C ASP A 154 7.19 -3.99 -25.88
N SER A 155 8.21 -3.14 -25.69
CA SER A 155 8.77 -2.86 -24.36
C SER A 155 7.75 -2.18 -23.46
N ASP A 156 6.96 -1.24 -23.99
CA ASP A 156 5.91 -0.56 -23.23
C ASP A 156 4.78 -1.51 -22.83
N ILE A 157 4.43 -2.45 -23.74
CA ILE A 157 3.45 -3.51 -23.44
C ILE A 157 3.94 -4.41 -22.30
N THR A 158 5.21 -4.77 -22.31
CA THR A 158 5.82 -5.56 -21.25
C THR A 158 5.82 -4.81 -19.93
N ALA A 159 6.24 -3.55 -19.93
CA ALA A 159 6.25 -2.68 -18.75
C ALA A 159 4.84 -2.48 -18.16
N ALA A 160 3.81 -2.35 -19.01
CA ALA A 160 2.42 -2.25 -18.55
C ALA A 160 1.95 -3.52 -17.85
N ARG A 161 2.31 -4.69 -18.34
CA ARG A 161 1.98 -5.98 -17.72
C ARG A 161 2.69 -6.17 -16.38
N GLU A 162 3.96 -5.80 -16.30
CA GLU A 162 4.72 -5.80 -15.05
C GLU A 162 4.10 -4.85 -14.02
N LEU A 163 3.70 -3.66 -14.46
CA LEU A 163 3.03 -2.68 -13.63
C LEU A 163 1.69 -3.21 -13.11
N LEU A 164 0.87 -3.83 -13.97
CA LEU A 164 -0.41 -4.43 -13.59
C LEU A 164 -0.24 -5.56 -12.57
N ALA A 165 0.84 -6.36 -12.66
CA ALA A 165 1.16 -7.44 -11.73
C ALA A 165 1.49 -6.96 -10.30
N LEU A 166 1.65 -5.67 -10.08
CA LEU A 166 1.83 -5.08 -8.76
C LEU A 166 0.50 -4.83 -8.05
N ALA A 167 -0.62 -4.79 -8.78
CA ALA A 167 -1.94 -4.57 -8.18
C ALA A 167 -2.25 -5.61 -7.08
N GLY A 168 -2.93 -5.19 -6.06
CA GLY A 168 -3.27 -6.00 -4.89
C GLY A 168 -2.13 -6.17 -3.87
N LYS A 169 -0.89 -5.79 -4.20
CA LYS A 169 0.17 -5.68 -3.20
C LYS A 169 -0.02 -4.41 -2.37
N VAL A 170 0.39 -4.46 -1.11
CA VAL A 170 0.24 -3.32 -0.18
C VAL A 170 0.86 -2.04 -0.75
N GLY A 171 0.10 -0.96 -0.77
CA GLY A 171 0.49 0.33 -1.34
C GLY A 171 0.19 0.50 -2.84
N TYR A 172 -0.20 -0.55 -3.54
CA TYR A 172 -0.57 -0.53 -4.95
C TYR A 172 -2.09 -0.56 -5.11
N PRO A 173 -2.63 -0.21 -6.30
CA PRO A 173 -4.09 -0.23 -6.51
C PRO A 173 -4.72 -1.55 -6.08
N SER A 174 -5.81 -1.45 -5.34
CA SER A 174 -6.60 -2.61 -4.90
C SER A 174 -7.16 -3.35 -6.12
N LEU A 175 -7.26 -4.68 -6.04
CA LEU A 175 -7.86 -5.51 -7.10
C LEU A 175 -9.36 -5.22 -7.31
N THR A 176 -10.00 -4.55 -6.36
CA THR A 176 -11.40 -4.11 -6.43
C THR A 176 -11.56 -2.67 -6.91
N SER A 177 -10.46 -1.93 -7.10
CA SER A 177 -10.50 -0.52 -7.49
C SER A 177 -10.90 -0.33 -8.95
N ASP A 178 -11.57 0.79 -9.23
CA ASP A 178 -11.87 1.20 -10.61
C ASP A 178 -10.60 1.40 -11.43
N ALA A 179 -9.54 1.91 -10.80
CA ALA A 179 -8.24 2.11 -11.45
C ALA A 179 -7.61 0.78 -11.92
N TYR A 180 -7.69 -0.28 -11.11
CA TYR A 180 -7.26 -1.61 -11.52
C TYR A 180 -8.10 -2.13 -12.69
N SER A 181 -9.43 -2.06 -12.58
CA SER A 181 -10.34 -2.54 -13.63
C SER A 181 -10.10 -1.83 -14.97
N ALA A 182 -9.96 -0.50 -14.94
CA ALA A 182 -9.67 0.31 -16.10
C ALA A 182 -8.31 -0.04 -16.73
N PHE A 183 -7.25 -0.12 -15.90
CA PHE A 183 -5.91 -0.43 -16.36
C PHE A 183 -5.77 -1.87 -16.86
N ASN A 184 -6.40 -2.83 -16.21
CA ASN A 184 -6.44 -4.23 -16.66
C ASN A 184 -7.10 -4.36 -18.04
N THR A 185 -8.23 -3.67 -18.25
CA THR A 185 -8.89 -3.61 -19.56
C THR A 185 -7.98 -2.94 -20.59
N PHE A 186 -7.33 -1.84 -20.24
CA PHE A 186 -6.41 -1.13 -21.11
C PHE A 186 -5.23 -2.02 -21.53
N VAL A 187 -4.58 -2.71 -20.57
CA VAL A 187 -3.46 -3.62 -20.84
C VAL A 187 -3.85 -4.79 -21.72
N GLY A 188 -5.09 -5.29 -21.59
CA GLY A 188 -5.64 -6.34 -22.45
C GLY A 188 -5.82 -5.93 -23.92
N ASN A 189 -5.92 -4.63 -24.20
CA ASN A 189 -6.15 -4.07 -25.54
C ASN A 189 -4.93 -3.36 -26.14
N LEU A 190 -3.75 -3.44 -25.51
CA LEU A 190 -2.54 -2.77 -26.00
C LEU A 190 -2.10 -3.32 -27.37
N SER A 191 -1.74 -2.41 -28.26
CA SER A 191 -1.24 -2.71 -29.59
C SER A 191 -0.26 -1.65 -30.08
N THR A 192 0.86 -2.05 -30.62
CA THR A 192 1.88 -1.17 -31.20
C THR A 192 1.41 -0.39 -32.43
N ASN A 193 0.25 -0.75 -33.00
CA ASN A 193 -0.30 -0.11 -34.20
C ASN A 193 -1.45 0.86 -33.90
N THR A 194 -2.05 0.79 -32.69
CA THR A 194 -3.25 1.55 -32.37
C THR A 194 -3.18 2.30 -31.03
N THR A 195 -2.34 1.88 -30.11
CA THR A 195 -2.19 2.55 -28.82
C THR A 195 -1.15 3.65 -28.91
N THR A 196 -1.58 4.89 -28.76
CA THR A 196 -0.66 6.05 -28.78
C THR A 196 0.12 6.16 -27.47
N VAL A 197 1.34 6.73 -27.53
CA VAL A 197 2.15 7.03 -26.33
C VAL A 197 1.41 7.92 -25.35
N ALA A 198 0.62 8.88 -25.85
CA ALA A 198 -0.19 9.77 -25.01
C ALA A 198 -1.25 8.99 -24.21
N ALA A 199 -2.01 8.09 -24.87
CA ALA A 199 -3.02 7.25 -24.22
C ALA A 199 -2.38 6.30 -23.20
N TYR A 200 -1.25 5.69 -23.54
CA TYR A 200 -0.46 4.84 -22.64
C TYR A 200 -0.01 5.60 -21.40
N THR A 201 0.60 6.76 -21.57
CA THR A 201 1.08 7.60 -20.46
C THR A 201 -0.06 8.03 -19.54
N ALA A 202 -1.21 8.41 -20.11
CA ALA A 202 -2.39 8.77 -19.35
C ALA A 202 -2.91 7.58 -18.50
N ALA A 203 -3.02 6.39 -19.09
CA ALA A 203 -3.48 5.18 -18.39
C ALA A 203 -2.49 4.76 -17.28
N VAL A 204 -1.19 4.77 -17.55
CA VAL A 204 -0.14 4.48 -16.55
C VAL A 204 -0.19 5.49 -15.40
N ASN A 205 -0.33 6.77 -15.68
CA ASN A 205 -0.41 7.80 -14.64
C ASN A 205 -1.68 7.65 -13.80
N ALA A 206 -2.84 7.41 -14.43
CA ALA A 206 -4.08 7.17 -13.71
C ALA A 206 -3.98 5.96 -12.77
N PHE A 207 -3.36 4.86 -13.22
CA PHE A 207 -3.11 3.69 -12.38
C PHE A 207 -2.15 4.00 -11.23
N LYS A 208 -1.06 4.70 -11.50
CA LYS A 208 -0.06 5.06 -10.48
C LYS A 208 -0.56 6.06 -9.44
N THR A 209 -1.55 6.88 -9.78
CA THR A 209 -2.11 7.90 -8.88
C THR A 209 -3.42 7.46 -8.21
N ALA A 210 -3.84 6.22 -8.41
CA ALA A 210 -5.03 5.67 -7.77
C ALA A 210 -4.99 5.83 -6.24
N THR A 211 -6.11 6.24 -5.66
CA THR A 211 -6.25 6.47 -4.20
C THR A 211 -6.74 5.24 -3.45
N ASP A 212 -7.50 4.36 -4.11
CA ASP A 212 -7.93 3.08 -3.56
C ASP A 212 -6.80 2.06 -3.74
N ILE A 213 -6.06 1.83 -2.67
CA ILE A 213 -4.90 0.93 -2.62
C ILE A 213 -5.16 -0.26 -1.70
N ALA A 214 -4.46 -1.36 -1.97
CA ALA A 214 -4.40 -2.47 -1.04
C ALA A 214 -3.63 -2.05 0.22
N LEU A 215 -4.21 -2.33 1.37
CA LEU A 215 -3.61 -2.13 2.70
C LEU A 215 -3.17 -3.49 3.26
N PRO A 216 -2.39 -3.51 4.36
CA PRO A 216 -1.96 -4.76 4.99
C PRO A 216 -3.16 -5.65 5.36
N GLU A 217 -3.06 -6.93 5.06
CA GLU A 217 -4.10 -7.90 5.40
C GLU A 217 -3.99 -8.33 6.86
N ASP A 218 -5.13 -8.49 7.49
CA ASP A 218 -5.26 -8.81 8.90
C ASP A 218 -4.50 -10.09 9.30
N GLY A 219 -3.72 -10.00 10.36
CA GLY A 219 -2.89 -11.08 10.88
C GLY A 219 -1.67 -11.46 10.02
N LYS A 220 -1.48 -10.86 8.84
CA LYS A 220 -0.25 -11.06 8.07
C LYS A 220 0.93 -10.30 8.67
N ALA A 221 2.11 -10.73 8.29
CA ALA A 221 3.36 -10.12 8.74
C ALA A 221 4.05 -9.35 7.62
N TYR A 222 4.62 -8.22 7.98
CA TYR A 222 5.28 -7.32 7.03
C TYR A 222 6.59 -6.80 7.60
N LYS A 223 7.55 -6.56 6.70
CA LYS A 223 8.69 -5.68 6.95
C LYS A 223 8.31 -4.29 6.45
N ILE A 224 8.45 -3.30 7.33
CA ILE A 224 8.15 -1.90 7.01
C ILE A 224 9.45 -1.22 6.64
N LYS A 225 9.59 -0.82 5.37
CA LYS A 225 10.81 -0.25 4.81
C LYS A 225 10.58 1.20 4.42
N CYS A 226 11.38 2.11 4.95
CA CYS A 226 11.54 3.45 4.40
C CYS A 226 12.57 3.41 3.27
N GLN A 227 12.27 4.04 2.16
CA GLN A 227 13.20 4.20 1.05
C GLN A 227 13.17 5.66 0.59
N ALA A 228 14.12 6.43 1.07
CA ALA A 228 14.42 7.76 0.57
C ALA A 228 15.26 7.69 -0.73
N ASP A 229 15.62 8.85 -1.29
CA ASP A 229 16.37 8.89 -2.55
C ASP A 229 17.79 8.37 -2.41
N ALA A 230 18.47 8.68 -1.29
CA ALA A 230 19.86 8.31 -1.07
C ALA A 230 20.06 7.10 -0.16
N TRP A 231 19.04 6.64 0.55
CA TRP A 231 19.15 5.56 1.51
C TRP A 231 17.86 4.76 1.67
N SER A 232 17.96 3.57 2.28
CA SER A 232 16.81 2.79 2.69
C SER A 232 17.08 2.05 4.00
N ALA A 233 16.03 1.88 4.81
CA ALA A 233 16.14 1.14 6.07
C ALA A 233 14.80 0.51 6.45
N TYR A 234 14.87 -0.63 7.16
CA TYR A 234 13.72 -1.29 7.76
C TYR A 234 13.48 -0.76 9.16
N VAL A 235 12.22 -0.55 9.50
CA VAL A 235 11.79 -0.16 10.86
C VAL A 235 12.02 -1.33 11.81
N LYS A 236 12.65 -1.08 12.95
CA LYS A 236 12.75 -2.02 14.07
C LYS A 236 12.85 -1.29 15.40
N TYR A 237 12.68 -2.02 16.51
CA TYR A 237 13.09 -1.54 17.81
C TYR A 237 14.58 -1.76 18.03
N GLY A 238 15.25 -0.77 18.55
CA GLY A 238 16.67 -0.82 18.87
C GLY A 238 17.01 -0.02 20.12
N GLU A 239 18.18 -0.26 20.68
CA GLU A 239 18.70 0.52 21.80
C GLU A 239 19.49 1.71 21.26
N VAL A 240 19.18 2.91 21.77
CA VAL A 240 19.89 4.15 21.48
C VAL A 240 20.47 4.69 22.77
N GLY A 241 21.78 4.87 22.82
CA GLY A 241 22.47 5.23 24.06
C GLY A 241 22.34 4.15 25.13
N THR A 242 22.43 4.52 26.38
CA THR A 242 22.41 3.55 27.50
C THR A 242 20.97 3.31 27.97
N GLY A 243 20.38 2.18 27.54
CA GLY A 243 19.11 1.68 28.09
C GLY A 243 17.84 2.31 27.53
N LYS A 244 17.93 3.07 26.43
CA LYS A 244 16.76 3.65 25.78
C LYS A 244 16.34 2.83 24.55
N ILE A 245 15.18 2.21 24.60
CA ILE A 245 14.60 1.49 23.47
C ILE A 245 13.72 2.43 22.65
N THR A 246 13.99 2.54 21.36
CA THR A 246 13.24 3.37 20.42
C THR A 246 13.12 2.68 19.07
N LEU A 247 12.38 3.30 18.15
CA LEU A 247 12.35 2.87 16.76
C LEU A 247 13.59 3.37 16.02
N VAL A 248 14.30 2.45 15.39
CA VAL A 248 15.50 2.74 14.60
C VAL A 248 15.39 2.13 13.21
N GLY A 249 16.26 2.54 12.30
CA GLY A 249 16.41 1.94 10.97
C GLY A 249 17.46 0.82 10.98
N SER A 250 17.18 -0.27 10.27
CA SER A 250 18.13 -1.33 9.99
C SER A 250 18.41 -1.40 8.49
N THR A 251 19.66 -1.46 8.10
CA THR A 251 20.03 -1.69 6.69
C THR A 251 19.88 -3.15 6.27
N THR A 252 19.75 -4.06 7.24
CA THR A 252 19.54 -5.49 7.02
C THR A 252 18.11 -5.88 7.39
N ALA A 253 17.51 -6.73 6.58
CA ALA A 253 16.22 -7.33 6.86
C ALA A 253 16.41 -8.56 7.75
N ASP A 254 16.71 -8.36 9.03
CA ASP A 254 16.78 -9.45 9.99
C ASP A 254 15.45 -10.19 10.09
N THR A 255 15.49 -11.50 10.30
CA THR A 255 14.35 -12.38 10.09
C THR A 255 13.13 -11.99 10.92
N TYR A 256 13.31 -11.59 12.18
CA TYR A 256 12.20 -11.27 13.07
C TYR A 256 12.25 -9.88 13.70
N GLU A 257 13.42 -9.26 13.85
CA GLU A 257 13.55 -7.93 14.47
C GLU A 257 12.89 -6.81 13.65
N THR A 258 12.85 -6.99 12.31
CA THR A 258 12.21 -6.06 11.36
C THR A 258 10.81 -6.50 10.92
N THR A 259 10.27 -7.54 11.56
CA THR A 259 8.97 -8.11 11.19
C THR A 259 7.88 -7.66 12.15
N PHE A 260 6.80 -7.12 11.60
CA PHE A 260 5.61 -6.71 12.33
C PHE A 260 4.39 -7.50 11.84
N ILE A 261 3.60 -8.00 12.76
CA ILE A 261 2.30 -8.61 12.50
C ILE A 261 1.25 -7.51 12.65
N CYS A 262 0.31 -7.41 11.72
CA CYS A 262 -0.70 -6.37 11.74
C CYS A 262 -2.08 -6.88 12.17
N HIS A 263 -2.88 -5.98 12.68
CA HIS A 263 -4.32 -6.13 12.87
C HIS A 263 -5.03 -4.84 12.45
N GLU A 264 -6.02 -4.96 11.58
CA GLU A 264 -6.89 -3.86 11.19
C GLU A 264 -8.00 -3.68 12.23
N ILE A 265 -7.91 -2.63 13.04
CA ILE A 265 -8.89 -2.33 14.08
C ILE A 265 -10.17 -1.72 13.49
N SER A 266 -10.00 -0.92 12.48
CA SER A 266 -11.07 -0.31 11.68
C SER A 266 -10.48 0.16 10.35
N ALA A 267 -11.33 0.43 9.37
CA ALA A 267 -10.88 0.79 8.02
C ALA A 267 -9.71 1.79 8.01
N GLY A 268 -8.56 1.36 7.52
CA GLY A 268 -7.34 2.14 7.43
C GLY A 268 -6.61 2.41 8.75
N ASN A 269 -7.09 1.85 9.89
CA ASN A 269 -6.46 1.99 11.19
C ASN A 269 -5.94 0.65 11.70
N TYR A 270 -4.65 0.60 11.96
CA TYR A 270 -3.93 -0.64 12.23
C TYR A 270 -3.16 -0.57 13.54
N LEU A 271 -3.00 -1.69 14.18
CA LEU A 271 -1.89 -1.94 15.11
C LEU A 271 -0.85 -2.86 14.45
N PHE A 272 0.38 -2.71 14.89
CA PHE A 272 1.49 -3.57 14.50
C PHE A 272 2.24 -4.02 15.74
N VAL A 273 2.62 -5.29 15.77
CA VAL A 273 3.37 -5.86 16.88
C VAL A 273 4.59 -6.62 16.36
N ASP A 274 5.74 -6.46 16.99
CA ASP A 274 6.96 -7.17 16.62
C ASP A 274 7.11 -8.53 17.32
N ASN A 275 8.18 -9.23 16.99
CA ASN A 275 8.49 -10.56 17.56
C ASN A 275 8.82 -10.55 19.06
N ALA A 276 9.08 -9.42 19.67
CA ALA A 276 9.26 -9.27 21.11
C ALA A 276 7.96 -8.89 21.83
N GLY A 277 6.85 -8.80 21.12
CA GLY A 277 5.54 -8.40 21.63
C GLY A 277 5.40 -6.89 21.83
N ARG A 278 6.27 -6.09 21.20
CA ARG A 278 6.21 -4.65 21.30
C ARG A 278 5.29 -4.09 20.23
N TYR A 279 4.29 -3.33 20.66
CA TYR A 279 3.38 -2.64 19.78
C TYR A 279 4.06 -1.44 19.13
N LEU A 280 3.99 -1.31 17.81
CA LEU A 280 4.48 -0.15 17.10
C LEU A 280 3.75 1.08 17.62
N LYS A 281 4.49 1.99 18.21
CA LYS A 281 3.99 3.13 18.94
C LYS A 281 4.65 4.38 18.40
N TRP A 282 3.82 5.36 18.08
CA TRP A 282 4.30 6.65 17.66
C TRP A 282 4.06 7.65 18.79
N VAL A 283 5.10 7.95 19.52
CA VAL A 283 5.07 9.02 20.51
C VAL A 283 6.31 9.86 20.33
N CYS A 284 6.13 11.09 19.92
CA CYS A 284 7.21 12.05 19.75
C CYS A 284 7.12 13.13 20.80
N ASP A 285 8.27 13.49 21.37
CA ASP A 285 8.42 14.70 22.15
C ASP A 285 8.63 15.91 21.21
N GLN A 286 8.42 17.13 21.70
CA GLN A 286 8.43 18.38 20.91
C GLN A 286 9.77 18.65 20.17
N ASP A 287 10.83 17.95 20.54
CA ASP A 287 12.19 18.14 20.01
C ASP A 287 12.59 17.13 18.93
N ALA A 288 11.62 16.62 18.18
CA ALA A 288 11.86 15.83 16.95
C ALA A 288 12.52 14.45 17.12
N ARG A 289 12.62 13.90 18.32
CA ARG A 289 13.14 12.55 18.55
C ARG A 289 12.12 11.67 19.26
N VAL A 290 11.96 10.44 18.78
CA VAL A 290 11.18 9.41 19.49
C VAL A 290 12.03 8.90 20.66
N TYR A 291 12.20 9.75 21.68
CA TYR A 291 12.89 9.38 22.90
C TYR A 291 11.90 9.09 24.02
N ASP A 292 12.19 8.09 24.83
CA ASP A 292 11.62 7.79 26.14
C ASP A 292 10.17 7.34 26.25
N ALA A 293 9.29 7.67 25.33
CA ALA A 293 7.88 7.26 25.46
C ALA A 293 7.64 5.77 25.19
N MET A 294 8.64 5.11 24.64
CA MET A 294 8.57 3.68 24.29
C MET A 294 8.96 2.75 25.43
N GLY A 295 9.64 3.21 26.46
CA GLY A 295 10.11 2.52 27.65
C GLY A 295 9.68 1.07 27.91
N ALA A 296 9.71 0.62 29.12
CA ALA A 296 9.32 -0.73 29.55
C ALA A 296 7.89 -1.15 29.18
N ASN A 297 7.04 -0.21 28.75
CA ASN A 297 5.63 -0.42 28.43
C ASN A 297 5.34 -0.62 26.93
N ALA A 298 6.35 -0.79 26.07
CA ALA A 298 6.12 -1.03 24.64
C ALA A 298 5.33 -2.33 24.37
N THR A 299 5.35 -3.28 25.29
CA THR A 299 4.60 -4.54 25.22
C THR A 299 3.16 -4.45 25.73
N THR A 300 2.72 -3.28 26.20
CA THR A 300 1.35 -3.02 26.66
C THR A 300 0.59 -2.25 25.58
N TYR A 301 -0.56 -2.76 25.19
CA TYR A 301 -1.44 -2.08 24.24
C TYR A 301 -2.04 -0.83 24.86
N ASP A 302 -1.93 0.28 24.15
CA ASP A 302 -2.54 1.57 24.47
C ASP A 302 -3.26 2.10 23.21
N PRO A 303 -4.59 2.16 23.17
CA PRO A 303 -5.33 2.57 21.98
C PRO A 303 -5.02 4.00 21.54
N THR A 304 -4.53 4.86 22.41
CA THR A 304 -4.15 6.23 22.07
C THR A 304 -2.95 6.25 21.12
N TYR A 305 -1.96 5.39 21.35
CA TYR A 305 -0.67 5.48 20.69
C TYR A 305 -0.37 4.31 19.74
N ASN A 306 -1.01 3.15 19.92
CA ASN A 306 -0.73 1.97 19.10
C ASN A 306 -1.63 1.86 17.86
N VAL A 307 -2.64 2.73 17.74
CA VAL A 307 -3.51 2.79 16.56
C VAL A 307 -2.93 3.77 15.55
N LEU A 308 -2.46 3.23 14.44
CA LEU A 308 -1.80 3.97 13.37
C LEU A 308 -2.73 4.04 12.15
N SER A 309 -2.88 5.21 11.56
CA SER A 309 -3.65 5.37 10.33
C SER A 309 -2.73 5.21 9.12
N LEU A 310 -3.15 4.40 8.16
CA LEU A 310 -2.45 4.15 6.92
C LEU A 310 -3.22 4.76 5.75
N ALA A 311 -2.50 5.43 4.86
CA ALA A 311 -3.06 5.98 3.63
C ALA A 311 -2.02 5.92 2.51
N ARG A 312 -2.50 5.99 1.25
CA ARG A 312 -1.61 6.20 0.12
C ARG A 312 -0.80 7.48 0.33
N ALA A 313 0.50 7.39 0.11
CA ALA A 313 1.34 8.59 0.06
C ALA A 313 1.01 9.43 -1.19
N SER A 314 0.90 10.73 -1.03
CA SER A 314 0.55 11.66 -2.11
C SER A 314 1.23 13.00 -1.95
N VAL A 315 1.30 13.76 -3.04
CA VAL A 315 1.65 15.18 -2.99
C VAL A 315 0.45 15.93 -2.44
N ASP A 316 0.52 16.31 -1.16
CA ASP A 316 -0.54 17.11 -0.53
C ASP A 316 -0.04 18.53 -0.26
N ALA A 317 -0.50 19.46 -1.07
CA ALA A 317 -0.18 20.89 -0.94
C ALA A 317 -0.81 21.54 0.30
N SER A 318 -1.80 20.89 0.94
CA SER A 318 -2.57 21.50 2.03
C SER A 318 -1.84 21.50 3.38
N ASN A 319 -0.79 20.73 3.55
CA ASN A 319 -0.09 20.52 4.82
C ASN A 319 1.20 21.35 5.00
N GLY A 320 1.36 22.47 4.27
CA GLY A 320 2.45 23.43 4.50
C GLY A 320 3.87 22.96 4.19
N GLY A 321 4.03 21.73 3.72
CA GLY A 321 5.34 21.20 3.33
C GLY A 321 5.88 21.91 2.08
N ILE A 322 7.17 22.16 2.05
CA ILE A 322 7.86 22.68 0.85
C ILE A 322 7.84 21.54 -0.19
N ILE A 323 6.87 21.59 -1.08
CA ILE A 323 6.81 20.67 -2.22
C ILE A 323 7.82 21.20 -3.24
N SER A 324 8.87 20.43 -3.48
CA SER A 324 9.70 20.66 -4.65
C SER A 324 8.81 20.56 -5.90
N SER A 325 8.89 21.55 -6.80
CA SER A 325 8.12 21.55 -8.06
C SER A 325 8.36 20.32 -8.94
N ASN A 326 9.31 19.48 -8.58
CA ASN A 326 9.71 18.28 -9.31
C ASN A 326 9.11 16.98 -8.76
N VAL A 327 8.38 17.01 -7.64
CA VAL A 327 7.75 15.81 -7.06
C VAL A 327 6.36 15.63 -7.65
N LYS A 328 6.07 14.44 -8.14
CA LYS A 328 4.79 14.07 -8.74
C LYS A 328 4.11 12.97 -7.91
N ASP A 329 2.78 12.90 -7.94
CA ASP A 329 2.02 11.83 -7.29
C ASP A 329 2.46 10.42 -7.71
N THR A 330 2.92 10.25 -8.95
CA THR A 330 3.47 9.00 -9.45
C THR A 330 4.73 8.53 -8.73
N ASP A 331 5.46 9.44 -8.06
CA ASP A 331 6.68 9.11 -7.29
C ASP A 331 6.36 8.37 -5.99
N PHE A 332 5.09 8.39 -5.57
CA PHE A 332 4.58 7.71 -4.38
C PHE A 332 3.88 6.39 -4.69
N PHE A 333 3.98 5.88 -5.91
CA PHE A 333 3.41 4.61 -6.29
C PHE A 333 3.98 3.46 -5.45
N GLY A 334 3.10 2.65 -4.85
CA GLY A 334 3.49 1.58 -3.94
C GLY A 334 3.93 2.02 -2.55
N ARG A 335 3.64 3.27 -2.16
CA ARG A 335 4.07 3.86 -0.89
C ARG A 335 2.90 4.23 0.00
N ILE A 336 3.09 4.02 1.29
CA ILE A 336 2.10 4.30 2.34
C ILE A 336 2.65 5.36 3.29
N GLU A 337 1.81 6.31 3.66
CA GLU A 337 2.03 7.20 4.79
C GLU A 337 1.44 6.58 6.06
N ILE A 338 2.17 6.69 7.15
CA ILE A 338 1.75 6.21 8.47
C ILE A 338 1.58 7.43 9.38
N LYS A 339 0.39 7.59 9.97
CA LYS A 339 0.12 8.62 10.99
C LYS A 339 -0.08 7.97 12.35
N GLY A 340 0.54 8.55 13.36
CA GLY A 340 0.36 8.20 14.76
C GLY A 340 -0.07 9.38 15.61
N THR A 341 -0.25 9.15 16.90
CA THR A 341 -0.64 10.18 17.88
C THR A 341 0.59 10.68 18.61
N ARG A 342 0.75 12.00 18.73
CA ARG A 342 1.84 12.64 19.47
C ARG A 342 1.74 12.42 20.99
N ALA A 343 2.78 12.82 21.71
CA ALA A 343 2.85 12.73 23.18
C ALA A 343 1.71 13.47 23.92
N ASP A 344 1.09 14.46 23.26
CA ASP A 344 -0.08 15.18 23.79
C ASP A 344 -1.37 14.33 23.81
N GLY A 345 -1.33 13.12 23.24
CA GLY A 345 -2.48 12.19 23.20
C GLY A 345 -3.57 12.54 22.17
N THR A 346 -3.44 13.63 21.43
CA THR A 346 -4.49 14.15 20.55
C THR A 346 -4.03 14.48 19.14
N THR A 347 -2.88 15.11 19.00
CA THR A 347 -2.35 15.53 17.69
C THR A 347 -1.88 14.34 16.87
N LYS A 348 -2.27 14.28 15.61
CA LYS A 348 -1.79 13.28 14.67
C LYS A 348 -0.61 13.83 13.86
N SER A 349 0.42 13.03 13.68
CA SER A 349 1.59 13.36 12.88
C SER A 349 2.06 12.18 12.03
N TYR A 350 2.83 12.49 10.99
CA TYR A 350 3.38 11.46 10.11
C TYR A 350 4.64 10.83 10.71
N LEU A 351 4.77 9.52 10.55
CA LEU A 351 6.01 8.80 10.77
C LEU A 351 7.03 9.27 9.72
N ASN A 352 8.21 9.61 10.16
CA ASN A 352 9.33 9.97 9.29
C ASN A 352 10.59 9.25 9.75
N MET A 353 11.39 8.76 8.81
CA MET A 353 12.69 8.18 9.09
C MET A 353 13.76 9.09 8.51
N ARG A 354 14.74 9.47 9.31
CA ARG A 354 15.85 10.36 8.91
C ARG A 354 17.18 9.64 8.96
N HIS A 355 18.06 10.01 8.05
CA HIS A 355 19.46 9.56 8.00
C HIS A 355 20.41 10.73 8.27
N LYS A 356 20.03 11.69 9.08
CA LYS A 356 20.90 12.83 9.38
C LYS A 356 21.64 12.62 10.68
N ASP A 357 22.93 12.96 10.63
CA ASP A 357 23.80 13.04 11.79
C ASP A 357 23.21 14.01 12.82
N TYR A 358 22.65 13.42 13.86
CA TYR A 358 22.17 14.13 15.04
C TYR A 358 22.97 13.55 16.21
N ASP A 359 23.88 14.33 16.78
CA ASP A 359 24.78 13.96 17.88
C ASP A 359 25.88 12.92 17.51
N GLY A 360 26.31 12.83 16.27
CA GLY A 360 27.43 11.96 15.85
C GLY A 360 27.04 10.52 15.55
N ASP A 361 25.76 10.18 15.53
CA ASP A 361 25.27 8.84 15.25
C ASP A 361 24.82 8.71 13.79
N ASN A 362 25.55 7.98 12.98
CA ASN A 362 25.36 7.79 11.54
C ASN A 362 24.40 6.65 11.20
N TYR A 363 23.22 6.56 11.79
CA TYR A 363 22.23 5.54 11.43
C TYR A 363 20.83 6.13 11.23
N PRO A 364 20.00 5.49 10.38
CA PRO A 364 18.63 5.90 10.22
C PRO A 364 17.85 5.79 11.53
N PHE A 365 17.19 6.86 11.92
CA PHE A 365 16.32 6.86 13.10
C PHE A 365 14.94 7.39 12.74
N ILE A 366 13.94 7.00 13.53
CA ILE A 366 12.59 7.47 13.34
C ILE A 366 12.39 8.76 14.10
N SER A 367 11.97 9.78 13.38
CA SER A 367 11.67 11.09 13.92
C SER A 367 10.24 11.48 13.59
N GLU A 368 9.77 12.54 14.21
CA GLU A 368 8.54 13.20 13.81
C GLU A 368 8.78 14.06 12.58
N ALA A 369 7.89 13.95 11.59
CA ALA A 369 7.84 14.90 10.49
C ALA A 369 7.14 16.21 10.88
N GLY A 370 6.57 16.28 12.08
CA GLY A 370 5.68 17.37 12.44
C GLY A 370 4.47 17.41 11.50
N LEU A 371 4.03 18.60 11.15
CA LEU A 371 3.09 18.83 10.05
C LEU A 371 3.84 18.93 8.69
N GLU A 372 5.16 18.97 8.73
CA GLU A 372 6.02 19.13 7.56
C GLU A 372 6.38 17.77 7.01
N ARG A 373 5.96 17.50 5.79
CA ARG A 373 6.46 16.40 4.99
C ARG A 373 7.77 16.84 4.36
N TYR A 374 8.87 16.18 4.70
CA TYR A 374 10.16 16.49 4.09
C TYR A 374 10.18 16.01 2.63
N TYR A 375 9.92 16.92 1.73
CA TYR A 375 9.94 16.65 0.29
C TYR A 375 11.26 16.99 -0.36
N ASP A 376 12.15 17.69 0.33
CA ASP A 376 13.33 18.24 -0.29
C ASP A 376 14.59 18.15 0.55
N THR A 377 15.70 18.14 -0.17
CA THR A 377 17.11 18.29 0.13
C THR A 377 17.86 17.05 0.60
N ASP A 378 19.02 16.84 0.02
CA ASP A 378 20.12 15.97 0.49
C ASP A 378 19.81 14.46 0.61
N GLY A 379 18.96 13.93 -0.28
CA GLY A 379 18.66 12.50 -0.30
C GLY A 379 17.58 12.02 0.67
N GLU A 380 16.96 12.94 1.43
CA GLU A 380 15.87 12.66 2.37
C GLU A 380 14.47 12.62 1.73
N ARG A 381 14.38 12.88 0.43
CA ARG A 381 13.10 12.85 -0.28
C ARG A 381 12.41 11.50 -0.05
N ARG A 382 11.10 11.52 0.22
CA ARG A 382 10.25 10.36 0.50
C ARG A 382 10.52 9.64 1.84
N SER A 383 11.29 10.21 2.73
CA SER A 383 11.61 9.64 4.05
C SER A 383 10.38 9.47 4.97
N HIS A 384 9.25 10.11 4.66
CA HIS A 384 7.96 9.99 5.37
C HIS A 384 7.06 8.90 4.78
N THR A 385 7.54 8.10 3.83
CA THR A 385 6.76 7.07 3.16
C THR A 385 7.39 5.70 3.29
N PHE A 386 6.53 4.68 3.37
CA PHE A 386 6.93 3.32 3.68
C PHE A 386 6.42 2.33 2.63
N ILE A 387 7.24 1.33 2.40
CA ILE A 387 6.93 0.15 1.58
C ILE A 387 6.72 -1.01 2.54
N PHE A 388 5.63 -1.76 2.33
CA PHE A 388 5.32 -2.95 3.10
C PHE A 388 5.70 -4.19 2.30
N GLU A 389 6.68 -4.93 2.77
CA GLU A 389 7.12 -6.19 2.17
C GLU A 389 6.52 -7.35 2.97
N GLU A 390 5.57 -8.10 2.37
CA GLU A 390 4.96 -9.26 3.02
C GLU A 390 6.06 -10.30 3.36
N THR A 391 5.97 -10.85 4.56
CA THR A 391 6.90 -11.88 5.05
C THR A 391 6.14 -12.95 5.83
N THR A 392 6.83 -13.99 6.26
CA THR A 392 6.23 -15.06 7.03
C THR A 392 6.50 -14.89 8.51
N TYR A 393 5.51 -15.18 9.34
CA TYR A 393 5.62 -15.25 10.79
C TYR A 393 4.81 -16.45 11.31
N PRO A 394 5.26 -17.19 12.33
CA PRO A 394 4.59 -18.41 12.79
C PRO A 394 3.36 -18.11 13.68
N ASN A 395 2.44 -17.31 13.20
CA ASN A 395 1.10 -17.09 13.75
C ASN A 395 0.01 -17.80 12.93
N LEU A 396 0.39 -18.49 11.85
CA LEU A 396 -0.48 -19.41 11.13
C LEU A 396 -0.33 -20.80 11.74
N VAL A 397 -1.34 -21.28 12.47
CA VAL A 397 -1.29 -22.48 13.28
C VAL A 397 -1.95 -23.64 12.54
N ASN A 398 -1.20 -24.72 12.32
CA ASN A 398 -1.75 -25.96 11.80
C ASN A 398 -2.58 -26.65 12.89
N LEU A 399 -3.83 -26.95 12.58
CA LEU A 399 -4.75 -27.69 13.42
C LEU A 399 -4.74 -29.17 13.05
N THR A 400 -4.67 -30.02 14.04
CA THR A 400 -4.70 -31.47 13.90
C THR A 400 -6.04 -32.03 14.39
N GLN A 401 -6.57 -33.03 13.71
CA GLN A 401 -7.76 -33.75 14.17
C GLN A 401 -7.56 -34.23 15.61
N ALA A 402 -8.49 -33.92 16.50
CA ALA A 402 -8.45 -34.26 17.94
C ALA A 402 -8.81 -35.75 18.21
N THR A 403 -8.25 -36.66 17.44
CA THR A 403 -8.52 -38.09 17.52
C THR A 403 -8.17 -38.65 18.91
N GLY A 404 -9.06 -39.38 19.53
CA GLY A 404 -8.90 -39.94 20.88
C GLY A 404 -9.26 -38.97 22.02
N ILE A 405 -9.63 -37.74 21.70
CA ILE A 405 -10.13 -36.72 22.63
C ILE A 405 -11.66 -36.60 22.47
N ASP A 406 -12.14 -36.59 21.23
CA ASP A 406 -13.55 -36.48 20.87
C ASP A 406 -13.94 -37.53 19.80
N ASP A 407 -15.12 -37.37 19.21
CA ASP A 407 -15.62 -38.18 18.10
C ASP A 407 -14.91 -37.93 16.76
N GLY A 408 -13.87 -37.10 16.75
CA GLY A 408 -13.11 -36.74 15.56
C GLY A 408 -13.68 -35.55 14.81
N THR A 409 -14.61 -34.80 15.38
CA THR A 409 -15.21 -33.62 14.75
C THR A 409 -14.41 -32.35 15.01
N LYS A 410 -13.64 -32.29 16.09
CA LYS A 410 -12.86 -31.13 16.49
C LYS A 410 -11.38 -31.25 16.13
N LYS A 411 -10.73 -30.11 16.08
CA LYS A 411 -9.29 -29.99 15.82
C LYS A 411 -8.57 -29.34 16.99
N ILE A 412 -7.28 -29.63 17.12
CA ILE A 412 -6.46 -29.22 18.26
C ILE A 412 -5.08 -28.78 17.81
N ALA A 413 -4.51 -27.81 18.53
CA ALA A 413 -3.11 -27.40 18.46
C ALA A 413 -2.67 -26.80 19.79
N THR A 414 -1.38 -26.45 19.89
CA THR A 414 -0.90 -25.56 20.95
C THR A 414 -0.36 -24.28 20.34
N PHE A 415 -0.53 -23.17 21.06
CA PHE A 415 -0.04 -21.88 20.61
C PHE A 415 0.37 -21.01 21.79
N SER A 416 1.26 -20.07 21.52
CA SER A 416 1.62 -18.94 22.37
C SER A 416 2.16 -17.83 21.49
N ALA A 417 2.11 -16.58 21.95
CA ALA A 417 2.74 -15.46 21.26
C ALA A 417 3.35 -14.49 22.27
N PRO A 418 4.35 -13.72 21.89
CA PRO A 418 4.90 -12.66 22.74
C PRO A 418 3.97 -11.46 22.88
N PHE A 419 2.86 -11.43 22.15
CA PHE A 419 1.83 -10.40 22.16
C PHE A 419 0.46 -11.01 22.52
N ALA A 420 -0.46 -10.18 22.99
CA ALA A 420 -1.84 -10.58 23.16
C ALA A 420 -2.49 -10.86 21.79
N PHE A 421 -3.27 -11.93 21.68
CA PHE A 421 -3.88 -12.35 20.43
C PHE A 421 -5.36 -12.72 20.59
N THR A 422 -6.13 -12.49 19.53
CA THR A 422 -7.54 -12.84 19.46
C THR A 422 -7.72 -14.24 18.88
N LEU A 423 -8.57 -15.03 19.50
CA LEU A 423 -8.92 -16.37 19.03
C LEU A 423 -9.79 -16.28 17.77
N PRO A 424 -9.52 -17.10 16.74
CA PRO A 424 -10.38 -17.19 15.56
C PRO A 424 -11.76 -17.77 15.92
N GLU A 425 -12.74 -17.54 15.08
CA GLU A 425 -14.08 -18.10 15.26
C GLU A 425 -14.05 -19.63 15.32
N ASN A 426 -14.95 -20.21 16.14
CA ASN A 426 -15.08 -21.65 16.33
C ASN A 426 -13.84 -22.37 16.88
N VAL A 427 -12.89 -21.63 17.44
CA VAL A 427 -11.73 -22.16 18.17
C VAL A 427 -11.68 -21.50 19.53
N ASP A 428 -11.64 -22.29 20.58
CA ASP A 428 -11.53 -21.85 21.95
C ASP A 428 -10.13 -22.16 22.50
N ALA A 429 -9.70 -21.42 23.52
CA ALA A 429 -8.45 -21.67 24.18
C ALA A 429 -8.69 -22.39 25.52
N TYR A 430 -7.77 -23.26 25.86
CA TYR A 430 -7.77 -24.00 27.13
C TYR A 430 -6.41 -23.91 27.76
N VAL A 431 -6.40 -23.96 29.09
CA VAL A 431 -5.18 -24.02 29.93
C VAL A 431 -5.23 -25.27 30.82
N VAL A 432 -4.11 -25.64 31.40
CA VAL A 432 -4.02 -26.69 32.39
C VAL A 432 -3.70 -26.05 33.73
N ALA A 433 -4.66 -26.11 34.68
CA ALA A 433 -4.54 -25.37 35.95
C ALA A 433 -4.10 -26.23 37.13
N GLN A 434 -4.20 -27.55 37.02
CA GLN A 434 -3.93 -28.47 38.14
C GLN A 434 -2.93 -29.55 37.74
N THR A 435 -2.03 -29.89 38.68
CA THR A 435 -1.17 -31.05 38.55
C THR A 435 -2.04 -32.33 38.51
N PRO A 436 -1.81 -33.24 37.55
CA PRO A 436 -2.52 -34.52 37.55
C PRO A 436 -2.29 -35.23 38.89
N GLN A 437 -3.36 -35.83 39.40
CA GLN A 437 -3.17 -36.68 40.58
C GLN A 437 -2.21 -37.82 40.24
N SER A 438 -1.35 -38.18 41.16
CA SER A 438 -0.15 -38.99 40.98
C SER A 438 -0.29 -40.35 40.31
N ASN A 439 -1.53 -40.79 40.05
CA ASN A 439 -1.86 -42.09 39.45
C ASN A 439 -2.74 -42.01 38.18
N THR A 440 -3.03 -40.80 37.66
CA THR A 440 -3.86 -40.67 36.45
C THR A 440 -3.05 -40.08 35.32
N ALA A 441 -3.00 -40.75 34.17
CA ALA A 441 -2.46 -40.25 32.93
C ALA A 441 -3.42 -39.26 32.22
N LYS A 442 -4.41 -38.73 32.94
CA LYS A 442 -5.42 -37.79 32.41
C LYS A 442 -5.21 -36.42 33.01
N MET A 443 -5.24 -35.40 32.14
CA MET A 443 -5.18 -34.00 32.52
C MET A 443 -6.48 -33.33 32.14
N GLU A 444 -6.91 -32.39 32.98
CA GLU A 444 -8.11 -31.62 32.72
C GLU A 444 -7.71 -30.26 32.15
N ALA A 445 -8.24 -29.96 30.96
CA ALA A 445 -8.13 -28.67 30.32
C ALA A 445 -9.30 -27.79 30.76
N LEU A 446 -8.98 -26.59 31.23
CA LEU A 446 -9.97 -25.58 31.61
C LEU A 446 -10.09 -24.56 30.51
N GLU A 447 -11.33 -24.20 30.16
CA GLU A 447 -11.57 -23.18 29.19
C GLU A 447 -10.99 -21.83 29.64
N TYR A 448 -10.30 -21.16 28.71
CA TYR A 448 -9.75 -19.83 28.93
C TYR A 448 -10.87 -18.78 28.82
N ALA A 449 -10.97 -17.93 29.81
CA ALA A 449 -12.01 -16.89 29.82
C ALA A 449 -11.72 -15.77 28.85
N GLY A 450 -12.58 -15.61 27.83
CA GLY A 450 -12.51 -14.52 26.87
C GLY A 450 -11.85 -14.92 25.54
N ARG A 451 -11.95 -14.02 24.57
CA ARG A 451 -11.42 -14.23 23.20
C ARG A 451 -10.00 -13.72 23.01
N ASP A 452 -9.57 -12.76 23.83
CA ASP A 452 -8.24 -12.18 23.77
C ASP A 452 -7.34 -12.82 24.83
N VAL A 453 -6.35 -13.55 24.37
CA VAL A 453 -5.36 -14.24 25.19
C VAL A 453 -4.20 -13.32 25.47
N ALA A 454 -3.79 -13.20 26.74
CA ALA A 454 -2.66 -12.33 27.12
C ALA A 454 -1.33 -12.81 26.52
N ALA A 455 -0.42 -11.89 26.32
CA ALA A 455 0.94 -12.15 25.85
C ALA A 455 1.65 -13.22 26.72
N ASN A 456 2.50 -14.02 26.09
CA ASN A 456 3.29 -15.07 26.74
C ASN A 456 2.47 -16.16 27.46
N THR A 457 1.19 -16.28 27.12
CA THR A 457 0.31 -17.33 27.64
C THR A 457 0.33 -18.53 26.71
N GLY A 458 0.74 -19.70 27.23
CA GLY A 458 0.61 -20.96 26.51
C GLY A 458 -0.83 -21.45 26.57
N VAL A 459 -1.40 -21.82 25.43
CA VAL A 459 -2.77 -22.34 25.35
C VAL A 459 -2.86 -23.58 24.48
N ILE A 460 -3.89 -24.38 24.74
CA ILE A 460 -4.38 -25.43 23.85
C ILE A 460 -5.52 -24.80 23.06
N LEU A 461 -5.42 -24.80 21.75
CA LEU A 461 -6.48 -24.41 20.83
C LEU A 461 -7.33 -25.63 20.53
N TYR A 462 -8.66 -25.54 20.69
CA TYR A 462 -9.56 -26.65 20.47
C TYR A 462 -10.91 -26.16 19.97
N GLY A 463 -11.43 -26.74 18.88
CA GLY A 463 -12.70 -26.29 18.36
C GLY A 463 -13.20 -27.03 17.13
N ALA A 464 -14.50 -26.84 16.85
CA ALA A 464 -15.19 -27.38 15.69
C ALA A 464 -15.00 -26.46 14.49
N THR A 465 -13.89 -26.59 13.77
CA THR A 465 -13.60 -25.82 12.56
C THR A 465 -13.33 -26.73 11.37
N SER A 466 -13.79 -26.32 10.19
CA SER A 466 -13.44 -26.96 8.92
C SER A 466 -12.01 -26.67 8.51
N GLU A 467 -11.44 -25.55 9.00
CA GLU A 467 -10.12 -25.08 8.66
C GLU A 467 -9.02 -26.04 9.14
N THR A 468 -8.01 -26.23 8.32
CA THR A 468 -6.80 -26.98 8.68
C THR A 468 -5.71 -26.08 9.27
N GLN A 469 -5.86 -24.80 9.09
CA GLN A 469 -4.96 -23.76 9.60
C GLN A 469 -5.79 -22.57 10.08
N VAL A 470 -5.38 -21.96 11.16
CA VAL A 470 -5.97 -20.70 11.67
C VAL A 470 -4.88 -19.68 11.93
N ARG A 471 -5.18 -18.43 11.65
CA ARG A 471 -4.26 -17.32 11.87
C ARG A 471 -4.59 -16.63 13.19
N MET A 472 -3.59 -16.51 14.06
CA MET A 472 -3.71 -15.71 15.29
C MET A 472 -3.42 -14.26 14.97
N ILE A 473 -4.36 -13.39 15.33
CA ILE A 473 -4.32 -11.96 15.05
C ILE A 473 -3.93 -11.23 16.34
N PRO A 474 -3.00 -10.26 16.33
CA PRO A 474 -2.72 -9.45 17.51
C PRO A 474 -3.99 -8.81 18.06
N ALA A 475 -4.23 -8.90 19.37
CA ALA A 475 -5.41 -8.32 19.99
C ALA A 475 -5.28 -6.81 20.16
N ALA A 476 -6.40 -6.11 19.98
CA ALA A 476 -6.54 -4.69 20.33
C ALA A 476 -6.82 -4.51 21.84
N SER A 477 -6.16 -5.32 22.66
CA SER A 477 -6.25 -5.34 24.12
C SER A 477 -4.99 -6.00 24.70
N ASN A 478 -4.82 -5.92 26.01
CA ASN A 478 -3.73 -6.63 26.69
C ASN A 478 -4.07 -8.11 26.96
N GLY A 479 -5.25 -8.54 26.58
CA GLY A 479 -5.77 -9.87 26.83
C GLY A 479 -6.05 -10.13 28.33
N THR A 480 -6.70 -11.25 28.60
CA THR A 480 -6.95 -11.73 29.96
C THR A 480 -5.83 -12.70 30.36
N SER A 481 -5.31 -12.60 31.55
CA SER A 481 -4.32 -13.54 32.09
C SER A 481 -5.01 -14.73 32.75
N ALA A 482 -4.53 -15.95 32.49
CA ALA A 482 -4.98 -17.11 33.24
C ALA A 482 -4.48 -17.04 34.70
N GLN A 483 -5.35 -17.30 35.68
CA GLN A 483 -4.96 -17.26 37.09
C GLN A 483 -4.00 -18.39 37.47
N SER A 484 -4.09 -19.53 36.78
CA SER A 484 -3.22 -20.67 36.94
C SER A 484 -3.07 -21.37 35.59
N ASN A 485 -1.83 -21.64 35.20
CA ASN A 485 -1.55 -22.31 33.94
C ASN A 485 -0.22 -23.07 34.01
N MET A 486 -0.26 -24.36 33.82
CA MET A 486 0.92 -25.24 33.77
C MET A 486 1.53 -25.34 32.37
N LEU A 487 0.92 -24.68 31.39
CA LEU A 487 1.50 -24.62 30.05
C LEU A 487 2.61 -23.59 30.01
N GLY A 488 3.82 -24.05 29.74
CA GLY A 488 4.93 -23.20 29.35
C GLY A 488 4.78 -22.76 27.89
N ASN A 489 5.61 -21.80 27.47
CA ASN A 489 5.53 -21.24 26.12
C ASN A 489 6.93 -21.05 25.50
N SER A 490 6.96 -21.00 24.17
CA SER A 490 8.11 -20.62 23.34
C SER A 490 7.81 -19.34 22.53
N ALA A 491 7.10 -18.40 23.16
CA ALA A 491 6.74 -17.13 22.55
C ALA A 491 7.97 -16.35 22.10
N GLY A 492 7.95 -15.86 20.86
CA GLY A 492 9.01 -15.02 20.29
C GLY A 492 10.30 -15.74 19.90
N GLY A 493 10.45 -17.04 20.18
CA GLY A 493 11.66 -17.78 19.80
C GLY A 493 11.57 -19.27 20.13
N PRO A 494 12.39 -20.11 19.49
CA PRO A 494 12.50 -21.52 19.84
C PRO A 494 13.03 -21.66 21.27
N LYS A 495 12.54 -22.69 21.99
CA LYS A 495 12.86 -22.90 23.39
C LYS A 495 13.34 -24.33 23.66
N GLN A 496 14.46 -24.46 24.36
CA GLN A 496 14.91 -25.74 24.88
C GLN A 496 13.97 -26.19 26.01
N ILE A 497 13.41 -27.38 25.90
CA ILE A 497 12.42 -27.91 26.86
C ILE A 497 12.82 -29.25 27.48
N VAL A 498 13.93 -29.85 27.08
CA VAL A 498 14.48 -31.07 27.65
C VAL A 498 15.61 -30.70 28.60
N ASP A 499 15.83 -31.51 29.62
CA ASP A 499 16.88 -31.33 30.63
C ASP A 499 16.75 -30.03 31.45
N VAL A 500 15.51 -29.56 31.65
CA VAL A 500 15.23 -28.44 32.56
C VAL A 500 15.16 -28.99 33.99
N GLU A 501 16.01 -28.48 34.86
CA GLU A 501 16.11 -28.92 36.25
C GLU A 501 14.77 -28.80 36.99
N GLY A 502 14.38 -29.87 37.67
CA GLY A 502 13.16 -29.93 38.49
C GLY A 502 11.84 -30.02 37.71
N CYS A 503 11.88 -30.07 36.38
CA CYS A 503 10.65 -30.14 35.56
C CYS A 503 10.67 -31.32 34.60
N THR A 504 9.48 -31.92 34.38
CA THR A 504 9.22 -32.83 33.25
C THR A 504 8.30 -32.14 32.27
N ASN A 505 8.75 -32.01 31.02
CA ASN A 505 8.03 -31.30 29.97
C ASN A 505 7.42 -32.25 28.94
N TYR A 506 6.26 -31.87 28.39
CA TYR A 506 5.48 -32.67 27.45
C TYR A 506 5.03 -31.79 26.28
N ILE A 507 5.05 -32.34 25.07
CA ILE A 507 4.58 -31.70 23.84
C ILE A 507 3.31 -32.39 23.34
N LEU A 508 2.42 -31.62 22.71
CA LEU A 508 1.26 -32.16 22.02
C LEU A 508 1.72 -32.98 20.81
N ALA A 509 1.39 -34.25 20.76
CA ALA A 509 1.83 -35.19 19.74
C ALA A 509 0.74 -36.23 19.42
N LYS A 510 0.83 -36.87 18.25
CA LYS A 510 -0.01 -37.98 17.87
C LYS A 510 0.73 -39.30 18.15
N LYS A 511 0.19 -40.13 19.04
CA LYS A 511 0.73 -41.46 19.37
C LYS A 511 -0.35 -42.53 19.31
N GLY A 512 -0.07 -43.62 18.61
CA GLY A 512 -1.02 -44.71 18.45
C GLY A 512 -2.37 -44.31 17.81
N GLY A 513 -2.34 -43.24 17.00
CA GLY A 513 -3.56 -42.65 16.41
C GLY A 513 -4.20 -41.57 17.28
N ASN A 514 -3.92 -41.46 18.57
CA ASN A 514 -4.52 -40.50 19.50
C ASN A 514 -3.63 -39.30 19.74
N VAL A 515 -4.25 -38.14 19.99
CA VAL A 515 -3.56 -36.92 20.39
C VAL A 515 -3.32 -36.95 21.91
N VAL A 516 -2.08 -36.73 22.30
CA VAL A 516 -1.64 -36.79 23.71
C VAL A 516 -0.56 -35.74 23.96
N PHE A 517 -0.39 -35.33 25.22
CA PHE A 517 0.84 -34.73 25.66
C PHE A 517 1.88 -35.82 25.93
N SER A 518 2.87 -35.91 25.05
CA SER A 518 3.96 -36.89 25.13
C SER A 518 5.20 -36.26 25.76
N ARG A 519 5.86 -36.99 26.65
CA ARG A 519 7.10 -36.56 27.31
C ARG A 519 8.14 -36.15 26.25
N ALA A 520 8.71 -34.97 26.43
CA ALA A 520 9.83 -34.49 25.64
C ALA A 520 11.10 -35.25 26.11
N LEU A 521 11.55 -36.18 25.30
CA LEU A 521 12.76 -36.96 25.54
C LEU A 521 13.82 -36.54 24.52
N PRO A 522 15.11 -36.59 24.90
CA PRO A 522 16.17 -36.51 23.91
C PRO A 522 15.98 -37.69 22.94
N ASP A 523 15.71 -37.42 21.70
CA ASP A 523 15.78 -38.42 20.65
C ASP A 523 17.25 -38.67 20.36
N GLY A 524 17.77 -39.87 20.64
CA GLY A 524 19.06 -40.37 20.26
C GLY A 524 20.03 -39.42 19.54
N GLU A 525 20.47 -39.71 18.37
CA GLU A 525 21.40 -38.85 17.62
C GLU A 525 20.79 -37.56 17.03
N ASN A 526 19.45 -37.44 16.92
CA ASN A 526 18.82 -36.34 16.19
C ASN A 526 18.25 -35.20 17.07
N ASN A 527 18.22 -35.32 18.38
CA ASN A 527 17.76 -34.27 19.32
C ASN A 527 16.48 -33.49 18.93
N ALA A 528 15.66 -34.04 18.05
CA ALA A 528 14.54 -33.33 17.42
C ALA A 528 13.48 -32.84 18.43
N ASN A 529 13.36 -33.49 19.58
CA ASN A 529 12.39 -33.16 20.62
C ASN A 529 12.98 -32.30 21.76
N LYS A 530 14.24 -31.88 21.68
CA LYS A 530 14.85 -31.06 22.73
C LYS A 530 14.42 -29.60 22.67
N SER A 531 14.13 -29.11 21.49
CA SER A 531 13.75 -27.71 21.27
C SER A 531 12.33 -27.64 20.67
N LEU A 532 11.49 -26.84 21.30
CA LEU A 532 10.19 -26.48 20.78
C LEU A 532 10.33 -25.31 19.82
N SER A 533 9.73 -25.39 18.64
CA SER A 533 9.69 -24.28 17.69
C SER A 533 8.97 -23.07 18.27
N MET A 534 9.24 -21.90 17.71
CA MET A 534 8.64 -20.63 18.13
C MET A 534 7.10 -20.67 18.14
N ASN A 535 6.51 -19.95 19.08
CA ASN A 535 5.08 -19.73 19.24
C ASN A 535 4.27 -21.02 19.50
N LYS A 536 4.82 -21.93 20.27
CA LYS A 536 4.16 -23.16 20.76
C LYS A 536 3.99 -23.13 22.26
N ALA A 537 3.02 -23.90 22.75
CA ALA A 537 2.93 -24.19 24.16
C ALA A 537 3.28 -25.67 24.43
N TYR A 538 3.79 -25.92 25.63
CA TYR A 538 4.15 -27.24 26.14
C TYR A 538 3.65 -27.35 27.58
N LEU A 539 3.41 -28.57 28.04
CA LEU A 539 3.04 -28.81 29.43
C LEU A 539 4.31 -28.95 30.25
N SER A 540 4.41 -28.26 31.38
CA SER A 540 5.53 -28.31 32.31
C SER A 540 5.06 -28.74 33.69
N ILE A 541 5.58 -29.87 34.19
CA ILE A 541 5.26 -30.42 35.50
C ILE A 541 6.50 -30.30 36.42
N SER A 542 6.33 -29.66 37.57
CA SER A 542 7.40 -29.30 38.49
C SER A 542 7.95 -30.48 39.31
N THR A 543 7.41 -31.70 39.16
CA THR A 543 7.93 -32.90 39.82
C THR A 543 8.32 -33.92 38.76
N ALA A 544 9.39 -34.70 39.03
CA ALA A 544 9.78 -35.79 38.14
C ALA A 544 8.61 -36.80 38.01
N SER A 545 7.83 -36.64 36.96
CA SER A 545 6.74 -37.55 36.65
C SER A 545 7.27 -38.77 35.92
N GLY A 546 7.00 -39.95 36.43
CA GLY A 546 7.25 -41.22 35.73
C GLY A 546 6.28 -41.47 34.56
N VAL A 547 5.35 -40.58 34.31
CA VAL A 547 4.33 -40.70 33.26
C VAL A 547 4.92 -40.34 31.92
N ASN A 548 4.78 -41.19 30.91
CA ASN A 548 5.31 -40.96 29.56
C ASN A 548 4.36 -40.16 28.67
N GLN A 549 3.07 -40.12 28.98
CA GLN A 549 2.05 -39.38 28.23
C GLN A 549 0.85 -39.03 29.08
N PHE A 550 0.20 -37.90 28.78
CA PHE A 550 -1.06 -37.50 29.36
C PHE A 550 -2.13 -37.41 28.26
N VAL A 551 -3.34 -37.89 28.57
CA VAL A 551 -4.54 -37.71 27.76
C VAL A 551 -5.27 -36.47 28.27
N LEU A 552 -5.71 -35.61 27.36
CA LEU A 552 -6.51 -34.42 27.68
C LEU A 552 -7.97 -34.78 27.93
N GLY A 553 -8.58 -34.18 28.93
CA GLY A 553 -10.02 -34.16 29.16
C GLY A 553 -10.48 -32.70 29.23
N PHE A 554 -11.61 -32.42 28.62
CA PHE A 554 -12.23 -31.09 28.60
C PHE A 554 -13.51 -31.14 29.43
N GLY A 555 -13.46 -30.74 30.68
CA GLY A 555 -14.60 -30.60 31.61
C GLY A 555 -15.77 -31.62 31.55
N GLU A 556 -16.78 -31.41 32.37
CA GLU A 556 -17.96 -32.35 32.40
C GLU A 556 -18.81 -32.28 31.12
N ASP A 557 -18.67 -31.21 30.30
CA ASP A 557 -19.39 -31.04 29.03
C ASP A 557 -18.51 -31.29 27.79
N GLY A 558 -17.22 -31.58 27.96
CA GLY A 558 -16.31 -31.98 26.88
C GLY A 558 -16.47 -33.48 26.56
N PRO A 559 -16.27 -33.91 25.31
CA PRO A 559 -16.41 -35.32 24.96
C PRO A 559 -15.44 -36.17 25.76
N THR A 560 -15.95 -36.95 26.69
CA THR A 560 -15.22 -38.02 27.38
C THR A 560 -14.98 -39.16 26.39
N THR A 561 -13.94 -39.09 25.59
CA THR A 561 -13.53 -40.15 24.70
C THR A 561 -12.15 -40.66 25.04
N GLY A 562 -12.06 -41.27 26.16
CA GLY A 562 -11.05 -42.30 26.35
C GLY A 562 -11.73 -43.64 26.33
N THR A 563 -11.77 -44.34 25.23
CA THR A 563 -11.88 -45.78 25.22
C THR A 563 -10.53 -46.39 25.62
N GLY A 564 -9.98 -45.95 26.74
CA GLY A 564 -9.24 -46.86 27.59
C GLY A 564 -10.31 -47.79 28.17
N SER A 565 -10.21 -49.10 27.93
CA SER A 565 -11.11 -50.12 28.45
C SER A 565 -11.62 -49.67 29.81
N LEU A 566 -12.95 -49.37 29.86
CA LEU A 566 -13.67 -49.41 31.09
C LEU A 566 -13.54 -50.88 31.56
N GLU A 567 -12.49 -51.16 32.32
CA GLU A 567 -12.67 -52.21 33.28
C GLU A 567 -13.95 -51.84 34.00
N ALA A 568 -14.89 -52.75 33.98
CA ALA A 568 -16.12 -52.67 34.73
C ALA A 568 -15.74 -52.60 36.22
N GLY A 569 -15.23 -51.45 36.61
CA GLY A 569 -14.93 -51.07 37.98
C GLY A 569 -16.23 -50.70 38.61
N ASN A 570 -16.80 -51.65 39.27
CA ASN A 570 -17.84 -51.61 40.29
C ASN A 570 -18.56 -50.25 40.34
N ALA A 571 -19.80 -50.24 39.85
CA ALA A 571 -20.80 -49.23 40.20
C ALA A 571 -20.61 -48.90 41.66
N GLY A 572 -20.24 -47.63 41.95
CA GLY A 572 -19.85 -47.21 43.28
C GLY A 572 -20.62 -47.93 44.37
N SER A 573 -19.93 -48.45 45.33
CA SER A 573 -20.37 -49.36 46.33
C SER A 573 -21.88 -49.24 46.59
N ALA A 574 -22.62 -50.36 46.62
CA ALA A 574 -24.06 -50.36 46.88
C ALA A 574 -24.43 -49.58 48.16
N ALA A 575 -23.47 -49.21 48.97
CA ALA A 575 -23.60 -48.43 50.21
C ALA A 575 -23.58 -46.88 49.96
N ALA A 576 -23.26 -46.41 48.75
CA ALA A 576 -23.25 -44.93 48.49
C ALA A 576 -24.70 -44.41 48.37
N PRO A 577 -25.03 -43.25 48.98
CA PRO A 577 -26.34 -42.64 48.88
C PRO A 577 -26.76 -42.33 47.45
N LEU A 578 -28.00 -42.62 47.13
CA LEU A 578 -28.61 -42.41 45.82
C LEU A 578 -29.44 -41.14 45.80
N TYR A 579 -29.32 -40.37 44.76
CA TYR A 579 -30.03 -39.10 44.57
C TYR A 579 -30.76 -39.08 43.22
N ASP A 580 -31.90 -38.42 43.17
CA ASP A 580 -32.53 -38.01 41.92
C ASP A 580 -31.87 -36.75 41.33
N LEU A 581 -32.28 -36.33 40.13
CA LEU A 581 -31.72 -35.13 39.47
C LEU A 581 -32.04 -33.81 40.19
N SER A 582 -33.01 -33.82 41.12
CA SER A 582 -33.30 -32.68 41.98
C SER A 582 -32.40 -32.63 43.22
N GLY A 583 -31.46 -33.55 43.36
CA GLY A 583 -30.57 -33.66 44.52
C GLY A 583 -31.23 -34.30 45.76
N ARG A 584 -32.44 -34.83 45.66
CA ARG A 584 -33.13 -35.49 46.75
C ARG A 584 -32.60 -36.90 46.92
N ARG A 585 -32.25 -37.28 48.13
CA ARG A 585 -31.82 -38.63 48.46
C ARG A 585 -33.03 -39.62 48.40
N ILE A 586 -32.82 -40.68 47.67
CA ILE A 586 -33.82 -41.75 47.49
C ILE A 586 -33.25 -43.11 47.89
N SER A 587 -34.11 -44.04 48.30
CA SER A 587 -33.69 -45.40 48.71
C SER A 587 -33.45 -46.30 47.50
N GLN A 588 -34.23 -46.10 46.44
CA GLN A 588 -34.14 -46.87 45.19
C GLN A 588 -34.73 -46.04 44.02
N PRO A 589 -34.32 -46.28 42.78
CA PRO A 589 -34.95 -45.65 41.64
C PRO A 589 -36.43 -46.05 41.54
N ALA A 590 -37.33 -45.09 41.53
CA ALA A 590 -38.77 -45.34 41.46
C ALA A 590 -39.30 -45.48 40.02
N THR A 591 -38.58 -44.91 39.03
CA THR A 591 -38.99 -44.95 37.63
C THR A 591 -37.73 -45.00 36.73
N ARG A 592 -37.95 -45.27 35.43
CA ARG A 592 -36.87 -45.10 34.41
C ARG A 592 -36.40 -43.62 34.42
N GLY A 593 -35.11 -43.43 34.49
CA GLY A 593 -34.55 -42.07 34.55
C GLY A 593 -33.08 -42.04 34.94
N ILE A 594 -32.53 -40.83 35.02
CA ILE A 594 -31.13 -40.59 35.41
C ILE A 594 -31.07 -40.31 36.91
N TYR A 595 -30.15 -40.99 37.61
CA TYR A 595 -29.92 -40.89 39.04
C TYR A 595 -28.44 -40.67 39.34
N ILE A 596 -28.12 -40.20 40.54
CA ILE A 596 -26.76 -39.94 41.00
C ILE A 596 -26.43 -40.83 42.18
N ARG A 597 -25.35 -41.64 42.09
CA ARG A 597 -24.84 -42.46 43.20
C ARG A 597 -23.31 -42.29 43.28
N GLY A 598 -22.82 -41.96 44.47
CA GLY A 598 -21.38 -41.77 44.68
C GLY A 598 -20.80 -40.67 43.76
N GLY A 599 -21.57 -39.61 43.46
CA GLY A 599 -21.15 -38.51 42.57
C GLY A 599 -21.25 -38.84 41.08
N LYS A 600 -21.66 -40.03 40.67
CA LYS A 600 -21.79 -40.45 39.26
C LYS A 600 -23.25 -40.55 38.83
N LYS A 601 -23.58 -40.04 37.66
CA LYS A 601 -24.89 -40.20 37.00
C LYS A 601 -24.99 -41.61 36.38
N PHE A 602 -26.09 -42.27 36.54
CA PHE A 602 -26.40 -43.51 35.83
C PHE A 602 -27.89 -43.55 35.42
N MET A 603 -28.19 -44.28 34.39
CA MET A 603 -29.54 -44.39 33.84
C MET A 603 -30.15 -45.74 34.27
N VAL A 604 -31.35 -45.68 34.81
CA VAL A 604 -32.22 -46.85 35.00
C VAL A 604 -33.14 -46.95 33.79
N LYS A 605 -33.03 -48.04 33.03
CA LYS A 605 -33.81 -48.32 31.83
C LYS A 605 -35.16 -48.92 32.15
#